data_366a6800faf0552fd32fbed2da24e3bc
#
_entry.id   366a6800faf0552fd32fbed2da24e3bc
#
_cell.length_a   1.000
_cell.length_b   1.000
_cell.length_c   1.000
_cell.angle_alpha   90.00
_cell.angle_beta   90.00
_cell.angle_gamma   90.00
#
_symmetry.space_group_name_H-M   'P 1'
#
loop_
_entity.id
_entity.type
_entity.pdbx_description
1 polymer ?
#
loop_
_entity_poly.entity_id
_entity_poly.type
_entity_poly.pdbx_seq_one_letter_code
_entity_poly.pdbx_strand_id
1 'polypeptide(L)'
;MRIRAAHHAPPLGKINVTPLIDVVMVLIVFYLIVGRLAESERARVELPGASAGAAESGASVTITVSLVDGRPAYFLEGVLVPQSDLAGAIRAAVPSPAATAVHIRADRALAYDAVEPAILACREAGLASVK
;
A
#
# COMPACT_ATOMS: atom_id res chain seq x y z
N MET A 1 2.74 85.13 -9.93
CA MET A 1 3.61 84.13 -9.36
C MET A 1 2.76 82.92 -9.02
N ARG A 2 2.76 81.86 -9.88
CA ARG A 2 1.91 80.64 -9.65
C ARG A 2 2.81 79.57 -9.02
N ILE A 3 2.50 79.23 -7.75
CA ILE A 3 3.15 78.15 -7.02
C ILE A 3 2.54 76.86 -7.56
N ARG A 4 3.33 76.05 -8.26
CA ARG A 4 2.98 74.67 -8.65
C ARG A 4 3.01 73.80 -7.39
N ALA A 5 1.88 73.34 -6.93
CA ALA A 5 1.80 72.33 -5.92
C ALA A 5 2.39 71.02 -6.48
N ALA A 6 3.46 70.53 -5.86
CA ALA A 6 4.01 69.22 -6.18
C ALA A 6 3.02 68.14 -5.70
N HIS A 7 2.44 67.43 -6.65
CA HIS A 7 1.69 66.18 -6.33
C HIS A 7 2.66 65.16 -5.78
N HIS A 8 2.61 64.95 -4.48
CA HIS A 8 3.26 63.79 -3.89
C HIS A 8 2.43 62.56 -4.28
N ALA A 9 2.98 61.70 -5.13
CA ALA A 9 2.40 60.39 -5.38
C ALA A 9 2.41 59.60 -4.06
N PRO A 10 1.31 58.98 -3.68
CA PRO A 10 1.30 58.13 -2.47
C PRO A 10 2.32 56.98 -2.66
N PRO A 11 3.07 56.63 -1.60
CA PRO A 11 3.98 55.52 -1.67
C PRO A 11 3.20 54.27 -2.02
N LEU A 12 3.62 53.52 -3.02
CA LEU A 12 3.07 52.23 -3.39
C LEU A 12 3.02 51.37 -2.13
N GLY A 13 1.82 51.06 -1.65
CA GLY A 13 1.59 50.30 -0.41
C GLY A 13 2.37 49.01 -0.49
N LYS A 14 3.15 48.73 0.53
CA LYS A 14 3.84 47.45 0.67
C LYS A 14 2.78 46.35 0.67
N ILE A 15 2.81 45.49 -0.34
CA ILE A 15 1.91 44.33 -0.41
C ILE A 15 2.23 43.45 0.79
N ASN A 16 1.25 43.25 1.67
CA ASN A 16 1.41 42.36 2.79
C ASN A 16 1.30 40.92 2.29
N VAL A 17 2.43 40.22 2.21
CA VAL A 17 2.50 38.82 1.72
C VAL A 17 2.17 37.80 2.80
N THR A 18 1.99 38.23 4.06
CA THR A 18 1.73 37.33 5.18
C THR A 18 0.49 36.46 4.96
N PRO A 19 -0.66 36.99 4.49
CA PRO A 19 -1.84 36.15 4.22
C PRO A 19 -1.61 35.14 3.09
N LEU A 20 -0.77 35.48 2.13
CA LEU A 20 -0.44 34.59 1.02
C LEU A 20 0.40 33.40 1.49
N ILE A 21 1.39 33.66 2.36
CA ILE A 21 2.26 32.61 2.92
C ILE A 21 1.43 31.65 3.78
N ASP A 22 0.49 32.16 4.57
CA ASP A 22 -0.37 31.35 5.42
C ASP A 22 -1.20 30.35 4.61
N VAL A 23 -1.88 30.85 3.55
CA VAL A 23 -2.67 29.99 2.65
C VAL A 23 -1.78 28.94 1.97
N VAL A 24 -0.60 29.30 1.49
CA VAL A 24 0.32 28.35 0.86
C VAL A 24 0.81 27.32 1.85
N MET A 25 1.13 27.71 3.07
CA MET A 25 1.57 26.79 4.12
C MET A 25 0.47 25.79 4.49
N VAL A 26 -0.76 26.22 4.63
CA VAL A 26 -1.90 25.32 4.88
C VAL A 26 -2.11 24.35 3.73
N LEU A 27 -2.00 24.81 2.49
CA LEU A 27 -2.11 23.94 1.31
C LEU A 27 -1.00 22.89 1.26
N ILE A 28 0.24 23.24 1.59
CA ILE A 28 1.36 22.29 1.64
C ILE A 28 1.12 21.23 2.72
N VAL A 29 0.72 21.65 3.92
CA VAL A 29 0.41 20.72 5.02
C VAL A 29 -0.74 19.79 4.64
N PHE A 30 -1.80 20.33 4.05
CA PHE A 30 -2.92 19.53 3.55
C PHE A 30 -2.47 18.52 2.49
N TYR A 31 -1.63 18.95 1.53
CA TYR A 31 -1.12 18.05 0.49
C TYR A 31 -0.24 16.93 1.03
N LEU A 32 0.57 17.22 2.06
CA LEU A 32 1.38 16.21 2.74
C LEU A 32 0.52 15.20 3.49
N ILE A 33 -0.57 15.64 4.13
CA ILE A 33 -1.48 14.74 4.85
C ILE A 33 -2.24 13.86 3.87
N VAL A 34 -2.82 14.43 2.80
CA VAL A 34 -3.56 13.68 1.79
C VAL A 34 -2.64 12.74 1.02
N GLY A 35 -1.41 13.15 0.71
CA GLY A 35 -0.40 12.30 0.08
C GLY A 35 -0.09 11.06 0.92
N ARG A 36 0.07 11.21 2.23
CA ARG A 36 0.31 10.07 3.15
C ARG A 36 -0.90 9.15 3.28
N LEU A 37 -2.12 9.69 3.25
CA LEU A 37 -3.35 8.87 3.25
C LEU A 37 -3.48 8.02 1.97
N ALA A 38 -3.22 8.62 0.81
CA ALA A 38 -3.26 7.91 -0.46
C ALA A 38 -2.18 6.82 -0.56
N GLU A 39 -1.01 7.03 0.04
CA GLU A 39 0.07 6.05 0.13
C GLU A 39 -0.26 4.95 1.13
N SER A 40 -0.92 5.27 2.24
CA SER A 40 -1.35 4.29 3.24
C SER A 40 -2.48 3.38 2.75
N GLU A 41 -3.34 3.81 1.84
CA GLU A 41 -4.30 2.92 1.17
C GLU A 41 -3.62 1.97 0.19
N ARG A 42 -2.59 2.42 -0.53
CA ARG A 42 -1.76 1.54 -1.35
C ARG A 42 -0.85 0.64 -0.51
N ALA A 43 -0.37 1.12 0.62
CA ALA A 43 0.42 0.34 1.58
C ALA A 43 -0.44 -0.67 2.38
N ARG A 44 -1.76 -0.56 2.39
CA ARG A 44 -2.63 -1.63 2.89
C ARG A 44 -2.61 -2.88 2.02
N VAL A 45 -2.12 -2.77 0.79
CA VAL A 45 -1.84 -3.92 -0.09
C VAL A 45 -0.39 -4.39 0.07
N GLU A 46 0.50 -3.53 0.57
CA GLU A 46 1.89 -3.85 0.92
C GLU A 46 2.11 -3.62 2.42
N LEU A 47 1.70 -4.55 3.25
CA LEU A 47 2.23 -4.63 4.61
C LEU A 47 3.68 -5.10 4.51
N PRO A 48 4.68 -4.23 4.78
CA PRO A 48 5.98 -4.74 5.14
C PRO A 48 5.80 -5.40 6.50
N GLY A 49 5.68 -6.72 6.50
CA GLY A 49 5.98 -7.49 7.69
C GLY A 49 7.40 -7.12 8.09
N ALA A 50 7.54 -6.34 9.16
CA ALA A 50 8.79 -6.18 9.84
C ALA A 50 9.26 -7.57 10.27
N SER A 51 10.06 -8.20 9.45
CA SER A 51 11.04 -9.18 9.82
C SER A 51 12.31 -8.75 9.12
N ALA A 52 13.18 -8.10 9.89
CA ALA A 52 14.60 -8.09 9.61
C ALA A 52 15.06 -9.55 9.60
N GLY A 53 14.97 -10.19 8.45
CA GLY A 53 15.45 -11.50 8.14
C GLY A 53 15.84 -11.44 6.69
N ALA A 54 17.13 -11.53 6.45
CA ALA A 54 17.85 -11.67 5.19
C ALA A 54 16.96 -11.70 3.93
N ALA A 55 17.13 -10.70 3.08
CA ALA A 55 16.66 -10.74 1.71
C ALA A 55 17.29 -11.95 1.03
N GLU A 56 16.63 -13.08 1.09
CA GLU A 56 16.85 -14.16 0.15
C GLU A 56 16.33 -13.65 -1.19
N SER A 57 17.24 -13.38 -2.11
CA SER A 57 17.00 -12.97 -3.48
C SER A 57 16.40 -14.13 -4.29
N GLY A 58 15.24 -14.62 -3.85
CA GLY A 58 14.43 -15.61 -4.54
C GLY A 58 13.07 -15.01 -4.91
N ALA A 59 12.49 -15.45 -6.00
CA ALA A 59 11.11 -15.12 -6.32
C ALA A 59 10.23 -15.50 -5.14
N SER A 60 9.41 -14.56 -4.65
CA SER A 60 8.47 -14.80 -3.56
C SER A 60 7.05 -14.55 -4.06
N VAL A 61 6.13 -15.42 -3.69
CA VAL A 61 4.71 -15.31 -4.00
C VAL A 61 3.94 -15.13 -2.72
N THR A 62 3.01 -14.17 -2.69
CA THR A 62 2.20 -13.86 -1.51
C THR A 62 0.77 -14.32 -1.69
N ILE A 63 0.30 -15.14 -0.76
CA ILE A 63 -1.12 -15.52 -0.64
C ILE A 63 -1.71 -14.77 0.54
N THR A 64 -2.75 -14.00 0.29
CA THR A 64 -3.47 -13.28 1.35
C THR A 64 -4.82 -13.94 1.57
N VAL A 65 -5.11 -14.29 2.82
CA VAL A 65 -6.42 -14.81 3.24
C VAL A 65 -7.12 -13.74 4.07
N SER A 66 -8.29 -13.32 3.64
CA SER A 66 -9.10 -12.31 4.34
C SER A 66 -10.56 -12.69 4.37
N LEU A 67 -11.36 -12.02 5.22
CA LEU A 67 -12.80 -12.17 5.22
C LEU A 67 -13.44 -11.15 4.28
N VAL A 68 -14.21 -11.63 3.33
CA VAL A 68 -15.07 -10.81 2.47
C VAL A 68 -16.51 -11.29 2.71
N ASP A 69 -17.37 -10.39 3.15
CA ASP A 69 -18.76 -10.69 3.51
C ASP A 69 -18.91 -11.87 4.51
N GLY A 70 -17.99 -11.97 5.47
CA GLY A 70 -17.98 -13.02 6.48
C GLY A 70 -17.52 -14.40 5.98
N ARG A 71 -17.01 -14.49 4.74
CA ARG A 71 -16.47 -15.72 4.15
C ARG A 71 -14.98 -15.57 3.87
N PRO A 72 -14.17 -16.63 4.02
CA PRO A 72 -12.77 -16.59 3.66
C PRO A 72 -12.62 -16.40 2.15
N ALA A 73 -11.81 -15.43 1.78
CA ALA A 73 -11.43 -15.12 0.41
C ALA A 73 -9.90 -15.21 0.26
N TYR A 74 -9.46 -15.82 -0.82
CA TYR A 74 -8.05 -16.09 -1.10
C TYR A 74 -7.57 -15.18 -2.23
N PHE A 75 -6.48 -14.48 -1.99
CA PHE A 75 -5.87 -13.60 -2.99
C PHE A 75 -4.45 -14.07 -3.26
N LEU A 76 -4.14 -14.33 -4.51
CA LEU A 76 -2.80 -14.63 -4.98
C LEU A 76 -2.24 -13.37 -5.66
N GLU A 77 -1.18 -12.79 -5.12
CA GLU A 77 -0.60 -11.52 -5.60
C GLU A 77 -1.67 -10.41 -5.76
N GLY A 78 -2.65 -10.37 -4.86
CA GLY A 78 -3.74 -9.39 -4.89
C GLY A 78 -4.91 -9.73 -5.83
N VAL A 79 -4.83 -10.84 -6.56
CA VAL A 79 -5.92 -11.31 -7.44
C VAL A 79 -6.77 -12.32 -6.68
N LEU A 80 -8.09 -12.11 -6.64
CA LEU A 80 -9.03 -13.03 -6.01
C LEU A 80 -9.07 -14.36 -6.77
N VAL A 81 -8.83 -15.46 -6.06
CA VAL A 81 -8.82 -16.82 -6.62
C VAL A 81 -9.81 -17.68 -5.83
N PRO A 82 -10.70 -18.41 -6.49
CA PRO A 82 -11.55 -19.38 -5.83
C PRO A 82 -10.71 -20.47 -5.13
N GLN A 83 -11.19 -20.96 -3.99
CA GLN A 83 -10.50 -22.00 -3.22
C GLN A 83 -10.20 -23.25 -4.07
N SER A 84 -11.13 -23.64 -4.97
CA SER A 84 -10.96 -24.80 -5.87
C SER A 84 -9.79 -24.66 -6.84
N ASP A 85 -9.46 -23.44 -7.24
CA ASP A 85 -8.49 -23.16 -8.29
C ASP A 85 -7.14 -22.71 -7.72
N LEU A 86 -7.07 -22.55 -6.40
CA LEU A 86 -5.91 -21.98 -5.71
C LEU A 86 -4.62 -22.76 -5.99
N ALA A 87 -4.66 -24.08 -5.93
CA ALA A 87 -3.48 -24.92 -6.23
C ALA A 87 -3.02 -24.77 -7.68
N GLY A 88 -3.96 -24.67 -8.63
CA GLY A 88 -3.64 -24.44 -10.04
C GLY A 88 -3.04 -23.05 -10.28
N ALA A 89 -3.62 -22.02 -9.66
CA ALA A 89 -3.15 -20.66 -9.76
C ALA A 89 -1.73 -20.52 -9.16
N ILE A 90 -1.46 -21.15 -8.02
CA ILE A 90 -0.13 -21.18 -7.39
C ILE A 90 0.88 -21.85 -8.34
N ARG A 91 0.57 -22.99 -8.93
CA ARG A 91 1.47 -23.67 -9.90
C ARG A 91 1.77 -22.79 -11.11
N ALA A 92 0.78 -22.04 -11.60
CA ALA A 92 0.97 -21.13 -12.72
C ALA A 92 1.82 -19.91 -12.36
N ALA A 93 1.72 -19.42 -11.11
CA ALA A 93 2.48 -18.27 -10.64
C ALA A 93 3.92 -18.61 -10.22
N VAL A 94 4.21 -19.89 -9.92
CA VAL A 94 5.50 -20.34 -9.42
C VAL A 94 6.21 -21.18 -10.46
N PRO A 95 7.11 -20.61 -11.28
CA PRO A 95 7.82 -21.36 -12.32
C PRO A 95 8.85 -22.37 -11.76
N SER A 96 9.33 -22.16 -10.54
CA SER A 96 10.30 -23.04 -9.87
C SER A 96 9.91 -23.29 -8.42
N PRO A 97 9.15 -24.34 -8.10
CA PRO A 97 8.66 -24.63 -6.75
C PRO A 97 9.76 -24.75 -5.69
N ALA A 98 10.94 -25.26 -6.08
CA ALA A 98 12.05 -25.47 -5.16
C ALA A 98 12.80 -24.17 -4.78
N ALA A 99 12.70 -23.12 -5.58
CA ALA A 99 13.44 -21.87 -5.41
C ALA A 99 12.55 -20.69 -5.00
N THR A 100 11.23 -20.90 -4.92
CA THR A 100 10.26 -19.83 -4.62
C THR A 100 9.78 -19.96 -3.19
N ALA A 101 9.94 -18.89 -2.40
CA ALA A 101 9.33 -18.79 -1.07
C ALA A 101 7.89 -18.34 -1.20
N VAL A 102 6.97 -19.00 -0.49
CA VAL A 102 5.58 -18.54 -0.42
C VAL A 102 5.28 -17.98 0.95
N HIS A 103 4.76 -16.77 0.96
CA HIS A 103 4.32 -16.09 2.17
C HIS A 103 2.81 -16.15 2.27
N ILE A 104 2.28 -16.76 3.33
CA ILE A 104 0.85 -16.73 3.62
C ILE A 104 0.59 -15.61 4.62
N ARG A 105 -0.24 -14.66 4.23
CA ARG A 105 -0.73 -13.59 5.08
C ARG A 105 -2.19 -13.85 5.43
N ALA A 106 -2.49 -13.95 6.70
CA ALA A 106 -3.84 -14.10 7.19
C ALA A 106 -4.17 -12.99 8.18
N ASP A 107 -5.40 -12.51 8.18
CA ASP A 107 -5.89 -11.61 9.22
C ASP A 107 -5.86 -12.32 10.57
N ARG A 108 -5.46 -11.61 11.63
CA ARG A 108 -5.37 -12.15 13.00
C ARG A 108 -6.73 -12.66 13.52
N ALA A 109 -7.83 -12.12 12.99
CA ALA A 109 -9.19 -12.51 13.36
C ALA A 109 -9.67 -13.79 12.67
N LEU A 110 -8.90 -14.32 11.69
CA LEU A 110 -9.27 -15.54 10.97
C LEU A 110 -9.02 -16.79 11.83
N ALA A 111 -9.98 -17.68 11.83
CA ALA A 111 -9.81 -19.02 12.38
C ALA A 111 -8.84 -19.81 11.49
N TYR A 112 -8.13 -20.77 12.09
CA TYR A 112 -7.14 -21.60 11.39
C TYR A 112 -7.75 -22.36 10.21
N ASP A 113 -8.98 -22.84 10.34
CA ASP A 113 -9.72 -23.56 9.28
C ASP A 113 -9.87 -22.75 7.99
N ALA A 114 -9.86 -21.42 8.08
CA ALA A 114 -9.90 -20.54 6.90
C ALA A 114 -8.53 -20.44 6.20
N VAL A 115 -7.45 -20.71 6.91
CA VAL A 115 -6.08 -20.65 6.37
C VAL A 115 -5.60 -22.01 5.86
N GLU A 116 -6.10 -23.09 6.45
CA GLU A 116 -5.73 -24.46 6.12
C GLU A 116 -5.82 -24.77 4.61
N PRO A 117 -6.90 -24.38 3.88
CA PRO A 117 -6.97 -24.62 2.44
C PRO A 117 -5.82 -23.98 1.64
N ALA A 118 -5.34 -22.80 2.07
CA ALA A 118 -4.20 -22.16 1.42
C ALA A 118 -2.90 -22.96 1.65
N ILE A 119 -2.72 -23.51 2.83
CA ILE A 119 -1.55 -24.35 3.15
C ILE A 119 -1.59 -25.65 2.34
N LEU A 120 -2.76 -26.27 2.24
CA LEU A 120 -2.94 -27.50 1.45
C LEU A 120 -2.69 -27.24 -0.03
N ALA A 121 -3.20 -26.14 -0.57
CA ALA A 121 -2.97 -25.74 -1.96
C ALA A 121 -1.46 -25.52 -2.25
N CYS A 122 -0.71 -24.96 -1.31
CA CYS A 122 0.75 -24.81 -1.43
C CYS A 122 1.46 -26.18 -1.48
N ARG A 123 1.04 -27.12 -0.63
CA ARG A 123 1.60 -28.50 -0.64
C ARG A 123 1.29 -29.21 -1.96
N GLU A 124 0.04 -29.13 -2.44
CA GLU A 124 -0.37 -29.70 -3.72
C GLU A 124 0.37 -29.06 -4.90
N ALA A 125 0.75 -27.79 -4.81
CA ALA A 125 1.59 -27.12 -5.78
C ALA A 125 3.06 -27.55 -5.74
N GLY A 126 3.47 -28.37 -4.75
CA GLY A 126 4.83 -28.88 -4.62
C GLY A 126 5.81 -27.92 -3.96
N LEU A 127 5.31 -26.94 -3.19
CA LEU A 127 6.13 -25.96 -2.50
C LEU A 127 6.71 -26.53 -1.21
N ALA A 128 8.04 -26.50 -1.09
CA ALA A 128 8.76 -27.03 0.06
C ALA A 128 8.85 -26.05 1.24
N SER A 129 8.74 -24.74 0.98
CA SER A 129 8.88 -23.70 2.00
C SER A 129 7.68 -22.77 2.00
N VAL A 130 6.86 -22.88 3.05
CA VAL A 130 5.73 -21.98 3.35
C VAL A 130 6.06 -21.25 4.63
N LYS A 131 6.02 -19.92 4.59
CA LYS A 131 6.26 -19.03 5.74
C LYS A 131 5.02 -18.22 6.08
#